data_41454a1495fb244c0c04ededea72d15a
#
_entry.id   41454a1495fb244c0c04ededea72d15a
#
_cell.length_a   1.000
_cell.length_b   1.000
_cell.length_c   1.000
_cell.angle_alpha   90.00
_cell.angle_beta   90.00
_cell.angle_gamma   90.00
#
_symmetry.space_group_name_H-M   'P 1'
#
loop_
_entity.id
_entity.type
_entity.pdbx_description
1 polymer ?
#
loop_
_entity_poly.entity_id
_entity_poly.type
_entity_poly.pdbx_seq_one_letter_code
_entity_poly.pdbx_strand_id
1 'polypeptide(L)'
;MTPEPDQRLRLNVEGRMAGAMKLTIADGKYQDLEFDSQSFGKNWGFGADIAGTYQWNRLTVGAGVQDLGFISWSANAQKVTGEGDIDVDPDGDVSFEESLEESLELISTPEKFRTTLNATPFASARYSLTEAVSAGALVYGTKIGDKYEPFVTLGANLQPTRWLESAVTYSLRKDSYSNLGVALAFRIAMLQLYIGSDNIMSLINSEKANYFQVRTGLSLVFGQGRALKESRIKK
;
A
#
# COMPACT_ATOMS: atom_id res chain seq x y z
N MET A 1 44.66 -34.37 -4.40
CA MET A 1 43.38 -33.75 -4.73
C MET A 1 42.52 -33.85 -3.49
N THR A 2 42.37 -32.77 -2.74
CA THR A 2 41.39 -32.69 -1.67
C THR A 2 40.02 -32.48 -2.31
N PRO A 3 39.00 -33.27 -1.97
CA PRO A 3 37.66 -33.00 -2.52
C PRO A 3 37.22 -31.60 -2.07
N GLU A 4 36.76 -30.80 -3.00
CA GLU A 4 36.08 -29.53 -2.71
C GLU A 4 34.87 -29.83 -1.81
N PRO A 5 34.57 -28.97 -0.85
CA PRO A 5 33.39 -29.15 -0.01
C PRO A 5 32.12 -29.02 -0.88
N ASP A 6 31.30 -30.06 -0.83
CA ASP A 6 29.96 -30.14 -1.40
C ASP A 6 29.18 -28.87 -0.96
N GLN A 7 28.98 -27.91 -1.85
CA GLN A 7 28.27 -26.68 -1.56
C GLN A 7 26.77 -26.96 -1.69
N ARG A 8 26.14 -27.41 -0.62
CA ARG A 8 24.69 -27.62 -0.53
C ARG A 8 24.05 -26.40 0.14
N LEU A 9 23.07 -25.85 -0.52
CA LEU A 9 22.21 -24.78 0.01
C LEU A 9 20.91 -25.42 0.51
N ARG A 10 20.68 -25.39 1.83
CA ARG A 10 19.40 -25.82 2.39
C ARG A 10 18.42 -24.66 2.38
N LEU A 11 17.27 -24.86 1.74
CA LEU A 11 16.17 -23.91 1.69
C LEU A 11 15.05 -24.39 2.59
N ASN A 12 14.56 -23.46 3.44
CA ASN A 12 13.33 -23.63 4.19
C ASN A 12 12.41 -22.46 3.86
N VAL A 13 11.23 -22.75 3.34
CA VAL A 13 10.22 -21.74 3.00
C VAL A 13 8.97 -22.01 3.82
N GLU A 14 8.45 -20.96 4.46
CA GLU A 14 7.16 -21.00 5.15
C GLU A 14 6.29 -19.84 4.68
N GLY A 15 5.06 -20.14 4.28
CA GLY A 15 4.07 -19.15 3.90
C GLY A 15 2.67 -19.53 4.35
N ARG A 16 1.79 -18.54 4.43
CA ARG A 16 0.36 -18.74 4.66
C ARG A 16 -0.42 -18.17 3.50
N MET A 17 -1.38 -18.94 3.00
CA MET A 17 -2.27 -18.53 1.92
C MET A 17 -3.72 -18.69 2.38
N ALA A 18 -4.56 -17.75 1.99
CA ALA A 18 -6.01 -17.83 2.18
C ALA A 18 -6.74 -16.89 1.21
N GLY A 19 -8.03 -17.10 1.01
CA GLY A 19 -8.85 -16.20 0.22
C GLY A 19 -9.77 -16.92 -0.77
N ALA A 20 -9.98 -16.28 -1.91
CA ALA A 20 -10.79 -16.81 -2.99
C ALA A 20 -10.04 -17.79 -3.92
N MET A 21 -8.73 -17.96 -3.70
CA MET A 21 -7.91 -18.89 -4.46
C MET A 21 -7.64 -20.13 -3.61
N LYS A 22 -7.78 -21.30 -4.22
CA LYS A 22 -7.46 -22.59 -3.62
C LYS A 22 -6.20 -23.14 -4.29
N LEU A 23 -5.13 -23.26 -3.50
CA LEU A 23 -3.89 -23.87 -3.93
C LEU A 23 -3.94 -25.38 -3.71
N THR A 24 -3.61 -26.15 -4.72
CA THR A 24 -3.51 -27.61 -4.65
C THR A 24 -2.04 -27.99 -4.79
N ILE A 25 -1.53 -28.73 -3.78
CA ILE A 25 -0.21 -29.34 -3.77
C ILE A 25 -0.41 -30.85 -3.68
N ALA A 26 0.20 -31.60 -4.59
CA ALA A 26 0.21 -33.06 -4.56
C ALA A 26 1.60 -33.57 -4.91
N ASP A 27 1.99 -34.65 -4.25
CA ASP A 27 3.32 -35.29 -4.41
C ASP A 27 4.50 -34.31 -4.23
N GLY A 28 4.36 -33.39 -3.24
CA GLY A 28 5.37 -32.38 -2.94
C GLY A 28 5.49 -31.24 -3.95
N LYS A 29 4.67 -31.21 -4.99
CA LYS A 29 4.74 -30.19 -6.05
C LYS A 29 3.45 -29.40 -6.18
N TYR A 30 3.58 -28.15 -6.63
CA TYR A 30 2.46 -27.32 -7.05
C TYR A 30 1.71 -27.99 -8.22
N GLN A 31 0.39 -28.08 -8.11
CA GLN A 31 -0.47 -28.62 -9.16
C GLN A 31 -1.34 -27.56 -9.79
N ASP A 32 -2.09 -26.81 -8.99
CA ASP A 32 -3.07 -25.87 -9.51
C ASP A 32 -3.44 -24.76 -8.51
N LEU A 33 -3.91 -23.64 -9.05
CA LEU A 33 -4.44 -22.50 -8.32
C LEU A 33 -5.82 -22.14 -8.89
N GLU A 34 -6.85 -22.67 -8.29
CA GLU A 34 -8.25 -22.50 -8.73
C GLU A 34 -8.94 -21.34 -8.01
N PHE A 35 -9.82 -20.66 -8.73
CA PHE A 35 -10.72 -19.68 -8.13
C PHE A 35 -11.93 -20.36 -7.51
N ASP A 36 -12.06 -20.26 -6.18
CA ASP A 36 -13.18 -20.83 -5.43
C ASP A 36 -14.19 -19.74 -5.03
N SER A 37 -15.23 -19.60 -5.82
CA SER A 37 -16.32 -18.66 -5.53
C SER A 37 -17.11 -18.99 -4.26
N GLN A 38 -17.08 -20.24 -3.78
CA GLN A 38 -17.76 -20.64 -2.54
C GLN A 38 -17.04 -20.17 -1.28
N SER A 39 -15.82 -19.71 -1.40
CA SER A 39 -15.06 -19.13 -0.29
C SER A 39 -15.50 -17.71 0.07
N PHE A 40 -16.27 -17.04 -0.78
CA PHE A 40 -16.80 -15.71 -0.51
C PHE A 40 -17.69 -15.71 0.74
N GLY A 41 -17.48 -14.74 1.62
CA GLY A 41 -18.22 -14.60 2.87
C GLY A 41 -17.84 -15.56 4.00
N LYS A 42 -16.96 -16.53 3.75
CA LYS A 42 -16.44 -17.42 4.81
C LYS A 42 -15.25 -16.84 5.55
N ASN A 43 -14.52 -15.95 4.91
CA ASN A 43 -13.48 -15.13 5.55
C ASN A 43 -14.11 -13.82 6.01
N TRP A 44 -13.85 -13.40 7.23
CA TRP A 44 -14.42 -12.18 7.78
C TRP A 44 -13.35 -11.32 8.46
N GLY A 45 -13.56 -10.03 8.49
CA GLY A 45 -12.68 -9.09 9.15
C GLY A 45 -13.42 -7.87 9.64
N PHE A 46 -12.78 -7.14 10.51
CA PHE A 46 -13.23 -5.86 11.00
C PHE A 46 -12.11 -4.85 10.83
N GLY A 47 -12.43 -3.69 10.27
CA GLY A 47 -11.52 -2.56 10.14
C GLY A 47 -12.23 -1.28 10.55
N ALA A 48 -11.53 -0.39 11.22
CA ALA A 48 -12.04 0.91 11.65
C ALA A 48 -10.96 1.97 11.54
N ASP A 49 -11.38 3.16 11.12
CA ASP A 49 -10.56 4.37 11.07
C ASP A 49 -11.10 5.37 12.10
N ILE A 50 -10.21 5.98 12.86
CA ILE A 50 -10.55 7.02 13.83
C ILE A 50 -9.69 8.23 13.53
N ALA A 51 -10.33 9.37 13.24
CA ALA A 51 -9.64 10.61 12.98
C ALA A 51 -10.41 11.82 13.50
N GLY A 52 -9.68 12.87 13.84
CA GLY A 52 -10.23 14.14 14.23
C GLY A 52 -9.47 15.30 13.59
N THR A 53 -10.18 16.39 13.33
CA THR A 53 -9.60 17.64 12.85
C THR A 53 -10.07 18.80 13.73
N TYR A 54 -9.17 19.75 13.98
CA TYR A 54 -9.46 20.98 14.68
C TYR A 54 -8.99 22.18 13.85
N GLN A 55 -9.87 23.14 13.66
CA GLN A 55 -9.57 24.36 12.92
C GLN A 55 -9.55 25.56 13.85
N TRP A 56 -8.43 26.30 13.82
CA TRP A 56 -8.26 27.55 14.53
C TRP A 56 -7.78 28.62 13.56
N ASN A 57 -8.64 29.60 13.28
CA ASN A 57 -8.39 30.64 12.27
C ASN A 57 -7.98 30.01 10.90
N ARG A 58 -6.74 30.26 10.50
CA ARG A 58 -6.15 29.79 9.23
C ARG A 58 -5.42 28.44 9.38
N LEU A 59 -5.29 27.92 10.58
CA LEU A 59 -4.62 26.66 10.86
C LEU A 59 -5.66 25.56 11.04
N THR A 60 -5.48 24.46 10.32
CA THR A 60 -6.21 23.21 10.52
C THR A 60 -5.20 22.14 10.91
N VAL A 61 -5.42 21.49 12.04
CA VAL A 61 -4.64 20.33 12.48
C VAL A 61 -5.52 19.09 12.49
N GLY A 62 -4.95 17.95 12.18
CA GLY A 62 -5.65 16.69 12.18
C GLY A 62 -4.76 15.57 12.69
N ALA A 63 -5.36 14.58 13.30
CA ALA A 63 -4.67 13.36 13.69
C ALA A 63 -5.65 12.19 13.67
N GLY A 64 -5.12 10.98 13.49
CA GLY A 64 -5.92 9.78 13.49
C GLY A 64 -5.08 8.52 13.33
N VAL A 65 -5.79 7.41 13.31
CA VAL A 65 -5.24 6.10 13.00
C VAL A 65 -6.18 5.42 12.01
N GLN A 66 -5.63 4.91 10.93
CA GLN A 66 -6.33 4.13 9.92
C GLN A 66 -6.00 2.65 10.06
N ASP A 67 -6.84 1.80 9.48
CA ASP A 67 -6.63 0.35 9.41
C ASP A 67 -6.50 -0.35 10.77
N LEU A 68 -7.25 0.12 11.78
CA LEU A 68 -7.37 -0.60 13.06
C LEU A 68 -8.25 -1.83 12.87
N GLY A 69 -7.66 -3.02 12.86
CA GLY A 69 -8.49 -4.19 12.66
C GLY A 69 -7.73 -5.49 12.38
N PHE A 70 -8.49 -6.47 11.88
CA PHE A 70 -7.97 -7.77 11.54
C PHE A 70 -8.84 -8.48 10.50
N ILE A 71 -8.26 -9.50 9.87
CA ILE A 71 -8.96 -10.44 9.00
C ILE A 71 -8.75 -11.84 9.56
N SER A 72 -9.83 -12.59 9.72
CA SER A 72 -9.85 -14.00 10.12
C SER A 72 -10.03 -14.87 8.88
N TRP A 73 -9.02 -15.64 8.59
CA TRP A 73 -8.97 -16.53 7.44
C TRP A 73 -9.37 -17.93 7.84
N SER A 74 -10.42 -18.46 7.23
CA SER A 74 -10.97 -19.78 7.52
C SER A 74 -11.27 -20.62 6.27
N ALA A 75 -11.55 -19.96 5.14
CA ALA A 75 -11.77 -20.63 3.87
C ALA A 75 -10.49 -20.61 3.04
N ASN A 76 -10.14 -21.76 2.48
CA ASN A 76 -8.90 -21.97 1.73
C ASN A 76 -7.65 -21.50 2.50
N ALA A 77 -7.74 -21.52 3.84
CA ALA A 77 -6.66 -21.11 4.72
C ALA A 77 -5.73 -22.29 4.96
N GLN A 78 -4.48 -22.12 4.55
CA GLN A 78 -3.47 -23.18 4.62
C GLN A 78 -2.09 -22.61 4.89
N LYS A 79 -1.32 -23.37 5.60
CA LYS A 79 0.11 -23.19 5.77
C LYS A 79 0.83 -24.00 4.72
N VAL A 80 1.73 -23.37 3.98
CA VAL A 80 2.60 -24.03 3.01
C VAL A 80 4.01 -23.99 3.55
N THR A 81 4.63 -25.14 3.68
CA THR A 81 6.05 -25.29 4.04
C THR A 81 6.77 -25.97 2.89
N GLY A 82 7.98 -25.52 2.61
CA GLY A 82 8.85 -26.13 1.61
C GLY A 82 10.22 -26.36 2.20
N GLU A 83 10.75 -27.56 2.00
CA GLU A 83 12.13 -27.91 2.35
C GLU A 83 12.81 -28.45 1.10
N GLY A 84 14.07 -28.08 0.88
CA GLY A 84 14.85 -28.55 -0.24
C GLY A 84 16.33 -28.33 -0.03
N ASP A 85 17.13 -29.23 -0.56
CA ASP A 85 18.58 -29.12 -0.61
C ASP A 85 18.98 -28.89 -2.08
N ILE A 86 19.61 -27.76 -2.38
CA ILE A 86 20.11 -27.42 -3.72
C ILE A 86 21.61 -27.66 -3.75
N ASP A 87 22.06 -28.54 -4.65
CA ASP A 87 23.46 -28.66 -4.98
C ASP A 87 23.87 -27.49 -5.90
N VAL A 88 24.74 -26.62 -5.40
CA VAL A 88 25.25 -25.50 -6.17
C VAL A 88 26.52 -25.99 -6.90
N ASP A 89 26.39 -26.26 -8.18
CA ASP A 89 27.54 -26.49 -9.06
C ASP A 89 28.03 -25.17 -9.63
N PRO A 90 29.24 -24.70 -9.26
CA PRO A 90 29.75 -23.39 -9.74
C PRO A 90 30.00 -23.37 -11.25
N ASP A 91 30.16 -24.53 -11.90
CA ASP A 91 30.41 -24.66 -13.33
C ASP A 91 29.21 -25.29 -14.07
N GLY A 92 28.07 -25.51 -13.40
CA GLY A 92 26.91 -26.21 -13.94
C GLY A 92 26.04 -25.36 -14.86
N ASP A 93 25.59 -25.95 -15.95
CA ASP A 93 24.67 -25.36 -16.95
C ASP A 93 23.19 -25.36 -16.50
N VAL A 94 22.88 -25.83 -15.27
CA VAL A 94 21.52 -25.93 -14.74
C VAL A 94 21.11 -24.60 -14.14
N SER A 95 19.99 -24.06 -14.59
CA SER A 95 19.47 -22.81 -14.03
C SER A 95 19.05 -22.99 -12.56
N PHE A 96 19.34 -22.01 -11.73
CA PHE A 96 18.95 -22.01 -10.30
C PHE A 96 17.44 -22.27 -10.11
N GLU A 97 16.60 -21.76 -11.03
CA GLU A 97 15.15 -21.95 -11.02
C GLU A 97 14.77 -23.41 -11.21
N GLU A 98 15.40 -24.13 -12.12
CA GLU A 98 15.13 -25.54 -12.43
C GLU A 98 15.56 -26.45 -11.26
N SER A 99 16.72 -26.17 -10.67
CA SER A 99 17.20 -26.88 -9.45
C SER A 99 16.28 -26.64 -8.25
N LEU A 100 15.67 -25.45 -8.16
CA LEU A 100 14.74 -25.07 -7.09
C LEU A 100 13.40 -25.80 -7.23
N GLU A 101 12.85 -25.90 -8.45
CA GLU A 101 11.61 -26.62 -8.73
C GLU A 101 11.74 -28.16 -8.51
N GLU A 102 12.90 -28.73 -8.82
CA GLU A 102 13.14 -30.17 -8.62
C GLU A 102 13.39 -30.54 -7.17
N SER A 103 14.08 -29.67 -6.41
CA SER A 103 14.55 -29.99 -5.05
C SER A 103 13.56 -29.58 -3.96
N LEU A 104 12.60 -28.70 -4.25
CA LEU A 104 11.68 -28.16 -3.23
C LEU A 104 10.47 -29.10 -3.04
N GLU A 105 10.39 -29.75 -1.90
CA GLU A 105 9.21 -30.51 -1.50
C GLU A 105 8.23 -29.61 -0.74
N LEU A 106 7.04 -29.38 -1.30
CA LEU A 106 6.00 -28.52 -0.74
C LEU A 106 4.97 -29.34 0.02
N ILE A 107 4.68 -28.92 1.24
CA ILE A 107 3.63 -29.52 2.08
C ILE A 107 2.61 -28.44 2.39
N SER A 108 1.34 -28.71 2.07
CA SER A 108 0.22 -27.84 2.42
C SER A 108 -0.60 -28.46 3.55
N THR A 109 -0.80 -27.68 4.61
CA THR A 109 -1.61 -28.10 5.76
C THR A 109 -2.73 -27.08 5.98
N PRO A 110 -4.01 -27.51 6.04
CA PRO A 110 -5.10 -26.60 6.38
C PRO A 110 -4.87 -25.94 7.75
N GLU A 111 -4.78 -24.62 7.78
CA GLU A 111 -4.54 -23.85 9.00
C GLU A 111 -5.33 -22.56 8.97
N LYS A 112 -6.24 -22.37 9.93
CA LYS A 112 -6.94 -21.09 10.11
C LYS A 112 -6.01 -20.11 10.80
N PHE A 113 -5.96 -18.89 10.31
CA PHE A 113 -5.10 -17.87 10.92
C PHE A 113 -5.78 -16.48 10.90
N ARG A 114 -5.19 -15.54 11.62
CA ARG A 114 -5.63 -14.15 11.67
C ARG A 114 -4.49 -13.24 11.22
N THR A 115 -4.83 -12.29 10.36
CA THR A 115 -3.93 -11.21 9.96
C THR A 115 -4.40 -9.93 10.61
N THR A 116 -3.55 -9.26 11.38
CA THR A 116 -3.81 -7.91 11.87
C THR A 116 -3.54 -6.92 10.75
N LEU A 117 -4.45 -5.95 10.56
CA LEU A 117 -4.23 -4.85 9.62
C LEU A 117 -3.07 -3.97 10.10
N ASN A 118 -2.37 -3.38 9.17
CA ASN A 118 -1.24 -2.50 9.48
C ASN A 118 -1.76 -1.11 9.87
N ALA A 119 -2.06 -0.92 11.16
CA ALA A 119 -2.51 0.36 11.67
C ALA A 119 -1.56 1.48 11.27
N THR A 120 -2.12 2.55 10.69
CA THR A 120 -1.37 3.69 10.14
C THR A 120 -1.74 4.96 10.92
N PRO A 121 -1.01 5.30 12.00
CA PRO A 121 -1.19 6.57 12.68
C PRO A 121 -0.71 7.72 11.78
N PHE A 122 -1.42 8.85 11.84
CA PHE A 122 -1.05 10.05 11.12
C PHE A 122 -1.32 11.32 11.92
N ALA A 123 -0.58 12.37 11.60
CA ALA A 123 -0.83 13.74 12.04
C ALA A 123 -0.61 14.71 10.87
N SER A 124 -1.44 15.74 10.78
CA SER A 124 -1.36 16.72 9.71
C SER A 124 -1.55 18.14 10.24
N ALA A 125 -0.95 19.10 9.55
CA ALA A 125 -1.18 20.51 9.77
C ALA A 125 -1.27 21.21 8.41
N ARG A 126 -2.28 22.08 8.24
CA ARG A 126 -2.47 22.89 7.04
C ARG A 126 -2.73 24.34 7.44
N TYR A 127 -2.02 25.25 6.81
CA TYR A 127 -2.19 26.68 7.00
C TYR A 127 -2.69 27.34 5.71
N SER A 128 -3.80 28.07 5.78
CA SER A 128 -4.36 28.82 4.66
C SER A 128 -3.64 30.17 4.55
N LEU A 129 -2.76 30.29 3.57
CA LEU A 129 -2.00 31.52 3.28
C LEU A 129 -2.94 32.60 2.74
N THR A 130 -3.81 32.20 1.80
CA THR A 130 -4.88 33.03 1.21
C THR A 130 -6.16 32.20 1.10
N GLU A 131 -7.23 32.75 0.50
CA GLU A 131 -8.44 31.96 0.18
C GLU A 131 -8.18 30.89 -0.88
N ALA A 132 -7.19 31.08 -1.74
CA ALA A 132 -6.86 30.18 -2.83
C ALA A 132 -5.62 29.31 -2.59
N VAL A 133 -4.77 29.66 -1.63
CA VAL A 133 -3.47 28.99 -1.42
C VAL A 133 -3.36 28.49 0.00
N SER A 134 -3.00 27.24 0.17
CA SER A 134 -2.64 26.67 1.46
C SER A 134 -1.38 25.82 1.36
N ALA A 135 -0.64 25.72 2.45
CA ALA A 135 0.50 24.83 2.60
C ALA A 135 0.29 23.96 3.84
N GLY A 136 0.90 22.79 3.84
CA GLY A 136 0.76 21.87 4.95
C GLY A 136 1.82 20.78 5.00
N ALA A 137 1.74 20.02 6.07
CA ALA A 137 2.57 18.86 6.32
C ALA A 137 1.70 17.69 6.81
N LEU A 138 2.08 16.50 6.42
CA LEU A 138 1.52 15.24 6.87
C LEU A 138 2.67 14.35 7.32
N VAL A 139 2.53 13.77 8.51
CA VAL A 139 3.40 12.71 9.01
C VAL A 139 2.52 11.49 9.23
N TYR A 140 2.94 10.36 8.72
CA TYR A 140 2.27 9.09 8.99
C TYR A 140 3.29 7.99 9.16
N GLY A 141 2.92 6.95 9.91
CA GLY A 141 3.75 5.77 10.12
C GLY A 141 3.06 4.54 9.57
N THR A 142 3.78 3.73 8.81
CA THR A 142 3.26 2.43 8.37
C THR A 142 4.21 1.32 8.80
N LYS A 143 3.66 0.13 9.03
CA LYS A 143 4.46 -1.04 9.39
C LYS A 143 5.00 -1.69 8.13
N ILE A 144 6.34 -1.81 8.03
CA ILE A 144 7.05 -2.52 6.98
C ILE A 144 7.85 -3.63 7.64
N GLY A 145 7.46 -4.89 7.40
CA GLY A 145 7.97 -6.01 8.18
C GLY A 145 7.58 -5.86 9.66
N ASP A 146 8.56 -5.86 10.56
CA ASP A 146 8.35 -5.71 12.01
C ASP A 146 8.58 -4.30 12.55
N LYS A 147 8.89 -3.33 11.69
CA LYS A 147 9.22 -1.95 12.08
C LYS A 147 8.20 -0.95 11.56
N TYR A 148 7.90 0.08 12.37
CA TYR A 148 7.19 1.25 11.88
C TYR A 148 8.18 2.20 11.22
N GLU A 149 7.87 2.59 9.98
CA GLU A 149 8.63 3.59 9.24
C GLU A 149 7.82 4.88 9.13
N PRO A 150 8.39 6.02 9.55
CA PRO A 150 7.74 7.32 9.40
C PRO A 150 7.92 7.86 7.98
N PHE A 151 6.88 8.50 7.48
CA PHE A 151 6.87 9.24 6.22
C PHE A 151 6.44 10.67 6.49
N VAL A 152 7.12 11.61 5.86
CA VAL A 152 6.80 13.04 5.96
C VAL A 152 6.50 13.56 4.57
N THR A 153 5.35 14.21 4.42
CA THR A 153 4.96 14.86 3.17
C THR A 153 4.71 16.34 3.44
N LEU A 154 5.37 17.20 2.70
CA LEU A 154 5.08 18.62 2.63
C LEU A 154 4.25 18.89 1.38
N GLY A 155 3.29 19.79 1.46
CA GLY A 155 2.40 20.06 0.33
C GLY A 155 1.95 21.49 0.26
N ALA A 156 1.65 21.93 -0.97
CA ALA A 156 0.98 23.18 -1.25
C ALA A 156 -0.24 22.90 -2.15
N ASN A 157 -1.36 23.53 -1.84
CA ASN A 157 -2.58 23.44 -2.63
C ASN A 157 -2.92 24.83 -3.17
N LEU A 158 -3.35 24.86 -4.43
CA LEU A 158 -3.82 26.03 -5.11
C LEU A 158 -5.23 25.77 -5.65
N GLN A 159 -6.20 26.58 -5.24
CA GLN A 159 -7.58 26.55 -5.70
C GLN A 159 -7.96 27.90 -6.34
N PRO A 160 -7.51 28.15 -7.58
CA PRO A 160 -7.73 29.44 -8.24
C PRO A 160 -9.21 29.69 -8.54
N THR A 161 -9.99 28.63 -8.68
CA THR A 161 -11.42 28.68 -8.93
C THR A 161 -12.17 27.63 -8.13
N ARG A 162 -13.51 27.69 -8.11
CA ARG A 162 -14.32 26.68 -7.40
C ARG A 162 -14.36 25.31 -8.09
N TRP A 163 -13.97 25.26 -9.35
CA TRP A 163 -14.01 24.04 -10.17
C TRP A 163 -12.63 23.41 -10.40
N LEU A 164 -11.53 24.12 -10.05
CA LEU A 164 -10.17 23.64 -10.25
C LEU A 164 -9.38 23.73 -8.93
N GLU A 165 -8.79 22.62 -8.53
CA GLU A 165 -7.84 22.51 -7.44
C GLU A 165 -6.59 21.80 -7.96
N SER A 166 -5.42 22.26 -7.56
CA SER A 166 -4.14 21.63 -7.83
C SER A 166 -3.33 21.49 -6.56
N ALA A 167 -2.52 20.44 -6.47
CA ALA A 167 -1.63 20.20 -5.37
C ALA A 167 -0.25 19.79 -5.87
N VAL A 168 0.76 20.26 -5.16
CA VAL A 168 2.15 19.81 -5.30
C VAL A 168 2.60 19.30 -3.95
N THR A 169 3.21 18.12 -3.92
CA THR A 169 3.69 17.49 -2.69
C THR A 169 5.13 17.03 -2.85
N TYR A 170 5.87 17.05 -1.75
CA TYR A 170 7.19 16.48 -1.65
C TYR A 170 7.23 15.53 -0.47
N SER A 171 7.51 14.26 -0.75
CA SER A 171 7.48 13.20 0.25
C SER A 171 8.88 12.68 0.55
N LEU A 172 9.22 12.67 1.83
CA LEU A 172 10.45 12.12 2.36
C LEU A 172 10.18 10.71 2.86
N ARG A 173 10.90 9.76 2.30
CA ARG A 173 10.93 8.35 2.71
C ARG A 173 12.36 7.96 3.02
N LYS A 174 12.52 6.96 3.87
CA LYS A 174 13.79 6.30 4.03
C LYS A 174 14.26 5.76 2.68
N ASP A 175 15.49 6.07 2.32
CA ASP A 175 16.14 5.64 1.07
C ASP A 175 15.52 6.15 -0.24
N SER A 176 14.58 7.13 -0.17
CA SER A 176 13.99 7.75 -1.36
C SER A 176 13.65 9.22 -1.10
N TYR A 177 14.44 10.11 -1.71
CA TYR A 177 14.34 11.56 -1.53
C TYR A 177 13.81 12.30 -2.76
N SER A 178 13.41 11.60 -3.82
CA SER A 178 13.00 12.20 -5.09
C SER A 178 11.50 12.07 -5.37
N ASN A 179 10.67 12.14 -4.33
CA ASN A 179 9.23 11.93 -4.48
C ASN A 179 8.49 13.26 -4.60
N LEU A 180 8.45 13.82 -5.80
CA LEU A 180 7.65 14.99 -6.13
C LEU A 180 6.30 14.55 -6.70
N GLY A 181 5.22 14.84 -5.98
CA GLY A 181 3.86 14.53 -6.39
C GLY A 181 3.14 15.75 -6.96
N VAL A 182 2.24 15.51 -7.90
CA VAL A 182 1.34 16.52 -8.46
C VAL A 182 -0.06 15.92 -8.58
N ALA A 183 -1.07 16.70 -8.24
CA ALA A 183 -2.46 16.32 -8.41
C ALA A 183 -3.30 17.48 -8.95
N LEU A 184 -4.31 17.14 -9.73
CA LEU A 184 -5.33 18.05 -10.24
C LEU A 184 -6.71 17.48 -9.92
N ALA A 185 -7.63 18.34 -9.50
CA ALA A 185 -9.02 17.98 -9.30
C ALA A 185 -9.93 18.97 -10.01
N PHE A 186 -10.89 18.45 -10.74
CA PHE A 186 -11.90 19.22 -11.47
C PHE A 186 -13.26 18.91 -10.90
N ARG A 187 -14.01 19.97 -10.54
CA ARG A 187 -15.37 19.86 -10.02
C ARG A 187 -16.37 20.49 -10.95
N ILE A 188 -17.38 19.73 -11.34
CA ILE A 188 -18.52 20.18 -12.12
C ILE A 188 -19.79 19.79 -11.35
N ALA A 189 -20.49 20.77 -10.79
CA ALA A 189 -21.64 20.55 -9.92
C ALA A 189 -21.31 19.61 -8.73
N MET A 190 -21.90 18.45 -8.68
CA MET A 190 -21.68 17.43 -7.64
C MET A 190 -20.55 16.45 -7.98
N LEU A 191 -20.08 16.46 -9.22
CA LEU A 191 -19.08 15.53 -9.72
C LEU A 191 -17.69 16.13 -9.56
N GLN A 192 -16.77 15.37 -8.95
CA GLN A 192 -15.36 15.72 -8.86
C GLN A 192 -14.51 14.61 -9.45
N LEU A 193 -13.76 14.95 -10.48
CA LEU A 193 -12.75 14.09 -11.10
C LEU A 193 -11.38 14.52 -10.59
N TYR A 194 -10.52 13.57 -10.23
CA TYR A 194 -9.13 13.89 -9.90
C TYR A 194 -8.15 12.96 -10.61
N ILE A 195 -6.97 13.47 -10.87
CA ILE A 195 -5.81 12.76 -11.38
C ILE A 195 -4.57 13.23 -10.63
N GLY A 196 -3.68 12.33 -10.30
CA GLY A 196 -2.43 12.66 -9.62
C GLY A 196 -1.37 11.58 -9.74
N SER A 197 -0.14 11.97 -9.47
CA SER A 197 1.03 11.09 -9.37
C SER A 197 1.83 11.51 -8.14
N ASP A 198 2.28 10.53 -7.37
CA ASP A 198 3.13 10.76 -6.19
C ASP A 198 4.61 10.93 -6.54
N ASN A 199 5.00 10.55 -7.76
CA ASN A 199 6.37 10.67 -8.25
C ASN A 199 6.40 11.05 -9.74
N ILE A 200 6.27 12.36 -10.02
CA ILE A 200 6.34 12.87 -11.38
C ILE A 200 7.75 12.81 -11.96
N MET A 201 8.79 12.76 -11.10
CA MET A 201 10.18 12.67 -11.56
C MET A 201 10.47 11.36 -12.28
N SER A 202 9.72 10.30 -11.97
CA SER A 202 9.81 9.02 -12.67
C SER A 202 9.32 9.09 -14.12
N LEU A 203 8.44 10.05 -14.47
CA LEU A 203 8.01 10.31 -15.84
C LEU A 203 9.08 11.03 -16.67
N ILE A 204 9.90 11.86 -16.01
CA ILE A 204 10.90 12.70 -16.67
C ILE A 204 12.21 11.93 -16.82
N ASN A 205 12.53 11.03 -15.89
CA ASN A 205 13.78 10.28 -15.88
C ASN A 205 13.51 8.80 -15.54
N SER A 206 13.03 8.08 -16.55
CA SER A 206 12.62 6.66 -16.44
C SER A 206 13.77 5.71 -16.10
N GLU A 207 15.02 6.07 -16.44
CA GLU A 207 16.19 5.23 -16.16
C GLU A 207 16.56 5.13 -14.68
N LYS A 208 16.13 6.12 -13.87
CA LYS A 208 16.37 6.17 -12.42
C LYS A 208 15.09 5.94 -11.59
N ALA A 209 13.99 5.65 -12.25
CA ALA A 209 12.70 5.49 -11.61
C ALA A 209 12.48 4.05 -11.15
N ASN A 210 12.43 3.83 -9.85
CA ASN A 210 12.10 2.52 -9.27
C ASN A 210 10.61 2.18 -9.38
N TYR A 211 9.71 3.17 -9.54
CA TYR A 211 8.27 2.96 -9.70
C TYR A 211 7.59 4.18 -10.32
N PHE A 212 6.49 3.92 -11.01
CA PHE A 212 5.59 4.92 -11.55
C PHE A 212 4.17 4.66 -11.02
N GLN A 213 3.48 5.71 -10.59
CA GLN A 213 2.12 5.60 -10.08
C GLN A 213 1.26 6.75 -10.60
N VAL A 214 0.10 6.41 -11.18
CA VAL A 214 -0.98 7.35 -11.49
C VAL A 214 -2.21 6.94 -10.71
N ARG A 215 -2.85 7.90 -10.09
CA ARG A 215 -4.13 7.74 -9.40
C ARG A 215 -5.18 8.58 -10.10
N THR A 216 -6.31 7.99 -10.37
CA THR A 216 -7.49 8.69 -10.86
C THR A 216 -8.69 8.31 -9.99
N GLY A 217 -9.65 9.20 -9.87
CA GLY A 217 -10.87 8.89 -9.14
C GLY A 217 -11.98 9.84 -9.44
N LEU A 218 -13.20 9.35 -9.18
CA LEU A 218 -14.44 10.08 -9.33
C LEU A 218 -15.14 10.13 -7.98
N SER A 219 -15.56 11.32 -7.56
CA SER A 219 -16.26 11.54 -6.30
C SER A 219 -17.56 12.31 -6.51
N LEU A 220 -18.57 11.98 -5.73
CA LEU A 220 -19.80 12.76 -5.62
C LEU A 220 -19.72 13.60 -4.34
N VAL A 221 -19.79 14.92 -4.50
CA VAL A 221 -19.66 15.87 -3.39
C VAL A 221 -20.95 16.63 -3.20
N PHE A 222 -21.60 16.40 -2.06
CA PHE A 222 -22.87 17.03 -1.70
C PHE A 222 -22.67 18.10 -0.61
N GLY A 223 -23.54 19.11 -0.57
CA GLY A 223 -23.70 20.01 0.59
C GLY A 223 -22.70 21.16 0.75
N GLN A 224 -21.70 21.33 -0.10
CA GLN A 224 -20.74 22.44 0.02
C GLN A 224 -21.26 23.85 -0.35
N GLY A 225 -22.47 23.94 -0.92
CA GLY A 225 -23.07 25.24 -1.27
C GLY A 225 -23.54 26.06 -0.07
N ARG A 226 -23.80 25.46 1.07
CA ARG A 226 -24.29 26.13 2.29
C ARG A 226 -23.20 26.70 3.18
N ALA A 227 -22.11 25.96 3.39
CA ALA A 227 -21.03 26.38 4.30
C ALA A 227 -20.32 27.67 3.86
N LEU A 228 -20.18 27.88 2.54
CA LEU A 228 -19.58 29.11 1.98
C LEU A 228 -20.52 30.33 2.06
N LYS A 229 -21.84 30.13 2.19
CA LYS A 229 -22.79 31.21 2.37
C LYS A 229 -22.81 31.75 3.79
N GLU A 230 -22.67 30.87 4.79
CA GLU A 230 -22.66 31.27 6.20
C GLU A 230 -21.37 31.99 6.61
N SER A 231 -20.22 31.66 6.03
CA SER A 231 -18.96 32.36 6.30
C SER A 231 -18.93 33.80 5.72
N ARG A 232 -19.75 34.10 4.69
CA ARG A 232 -19.88 35.45 4.12
C ARG A 232 -20.85 36.34 4.88
N ILE A 233 -21.74 35.80 5.70
CA ILE A 233 -22.74 36.57 6.47
C ILE A 233 -22.17 36.98 7.85
N LYS A 234 -21.05 36.41 8.27
CA LYS A 234 -20.39 36.73 9.55
C LYS A 234 -19.16 37.65 9.42
N LYS A 235 -19.04 38.40 8.35
CA LYS A 235 -18.09 39.53 8.22
C LYS A 235 -18.80 40.85 8.37
#